data_8ebcae9ab33e0edf389e973b0bc138ac
#
_entry.id   8ebcae9ab33e0edf389e973b0bc138ac
#
_cell.length_a   1.000
_cell.length_b   1.000
_cell.length_c   1.000
_cell.angle_alpha   90.00
_cell.angle_beta   90.00
_cell.angle_gamma   90.00
#
_symmetry.space_group_name_H-M   'P 1'
#
loop_
_entity.id
_entity.type
_entity.pdbx_description
1 polymer ?
#
loop_
_entity_poly.entity_id
_entity_poly.type
_entity_poly.pdbx_seq_one_letter_code
_entity_poly.pdbx_strand_id
1 'polypeptide(L)'
;MSVMNVPDARVVMAGYSAGLLSDLDGLLPPRSVLVLEEPEIIRVRRVHERAADFACLAGVLPAATQDEDGAVPMAAGMPRPEGVRAVIPGVEYGVVAAAALAAEWGLPGAGLPAARILRDKLALRDAAAAADIPQPAWRTAYGAGDVAAFRAAHGGACVLKPANRQASLGVQLLGPDDDIGAAWARTATADEPTLRAAHAIPGRYLVEQRLTGPEVSVETLVREGVPVFFNITAKSVQPGRHPVELGHVVPADLPPQTGDALHAAMSSLIKATGFEYGILHGEWILVDGVSPHLVECAGRGPGDSIDTLIDLAHGGSLLERMLTLLQGETPALPQAPVRAAAIRFLTAPHGRVRDVTGTERAAELPGVLEVRVAVAKDGNVAAVTNSWERPGHVVATGATAQEAAETAERAVAAIAVTVADDVQGATDAGTGDGAE
;
A
#
# COMPACT_ATOMS: atom_id res chain seq x y z
N MET A 1 -13.91 -3.38 -37.63
CA MET A 1 -13.56 -3.31 -36.24
C MET A 1 -14.33 -4.42 -35.53
N SER A 2 -13.66 -5.41 -34.98
CA SER A 2 -14.32 -6.46 -34.17
C SER A 2 -14.89 -5.78 -32.94
N VAL A 3 -16.19 -5.89 -32.69
CA VAL A 3 -16.81 -5.39 -31.46
C VAL A 3 -16.21 -6.20 -30.31
N MET A 4 -15.51 -5.53 -29.41
CA MET A 4 -14.96 -6.17 -28.21
C MET A 4 -16.15 -6.64 -27.35
N ASN A 5 -16.28 -7.94 -27.15
CA ASN A 5 -17.33 -8.50 -26.31
C ASN A 5 -16.95 -8.27 -24.85
N VAL A 6 -17.60 -7.31 -24.21
CA VAL A 6 -17.36 -6.97 -22.80
C VAL A 6 -18.37 -7.73 -21.95
N PRO A 7 -17.91 -8.55 -20.99
CA PRO A 7 -18.82 -9.26 -20.08
C PRO A 7 -19.64 -8.28 -19.23
N ASP A 8 -20.87 -8.65 -18.90
CA ASP A 8 -21.64 -7.92 -17.90
C ASP A 8 -20.95 -8.00 -16.54
N ALA A 9 -20.91 -6.88 -15.85
CA ALA A 9 -20.31 -6.77 -14.52
C ALA A 9 -20.94 -5.64 -13.73
N ARG A 10 -20.99 -5.80 -12.41
CA ARG A 10 -21.44 -4.73 -11.49
C ARG A 10 -20.31 -3.80 -11.08
N VAL A 11 -19.12 -4.34 -11.02
CA VAL A 11 -17.90 -3.63 -10.61
C VAL A 11 -16.84 -3.80 -11.71
N VAL A 12 -16.21 -2.71 -12.08
CA VAL A 12 -14.99 -2.75 -12.91
C VAL A 12 -13.80 -2.42 -12.03
N MET A 13 -12.79 -3.26 -12.05
CA MET A 13 -11.54 -3.08 -11.31
C MET A 13 -10.40 -2.75 -12.28
N ALA A 14 -9.79 -1.58 -12.12
CA ALA A 14 -8.61 -1.17 -12.88
C ALA A 14 -7.33 -1.64 -12.16
N GLY A 15 -6.61 -2.57 -12.79
CA GLY A 15 -5.48 -3.28 -12.18
C GLY A 15 -5.90 -4.56 -11.44
N TYR A 16 -5.14 -5.63 -11.63
CA TYR A 16 -5.42 -6.94 -11.03
C TYR A 16 -4.87 -7.04 -9.60
N SER A 17 -5.77 -7.27 -8.64
CA SER A 17 -5.45 -7.58 -7.25
C SER A 17 -6.15 -8.88 -6.83
N ALA A 18 -5.36 -9.92 -6.55
CA ALA A 18 -5.90 -11.20 -6.09
C ALA A 18 -6.49 -11.09 -4.67
N GLY A 19 -5.90 -10.28 -3.79
CA GLY A 19 -6.43 -10.02 -2.46
C GLY A 19 -7.80 -9.36 -2.53
N LEU A 20 -7.90 -8.25 -3.27
CA LEU A 20 -9.18 -7.55 -3.42
C LEU A 20 -10.26 -8.40 -4.11
N LEU A 21 -9.89 -9.27 -5.07
CA LEU A 21 -10.83 -10.23 -5.65
C LEU A 21 -11.32 -11.25 -4.63
N SER A 22 -10.44 -11.74 -3.75
CA SER A 22 -10.83 -12.64 -2.66
C SER A 22 -11.83 -11.99 -1.69
N ASP A 23 -11.62 -10.71 -1.35
CA ASP A 23 -12.54 -9.97 -0.49
C ASP A 23 -13.89 -9.73 -1.18
N LEU A 24 -13.87 -9.42 -2.49
CA LEU A 24 -15.07 -9.25 -3.30
C LEU A 24 -15.86 -10.56 -3.49
N ASP A 25 -15.19 -11.72 -3.50
CA ASP A 25 -15.84 -13.04 -3.56
C ASP A 25 -16.79 -13.28 -2.37
N GLY A 26 -16.42 -12.75 -1.20
CA GLY A 26 -17.27 -12.79 0.00
C GLY A 26 -18.47 -11.83 -0.02
N LEU A 27 -18.43 -10.82 -0.89
CA LEU A 27 -19.38 -9.71 -0.89
C LEU A 27 -20.31 -9.67 -2.12
N LEU A 28 -19.85 -10.17 -3.26
CA LEU A 28 -20.54 -10.02 -4.53
C LEU A 28 -21.02 -11.37 -5.10
N PRO A 29 -22.14 -11.38 -5.85
CA PRO A 29 -22.56 -12.56 -6.58
C PRO A 29 -21.48 -13.02 -7.59
N PRO A 30 -21.51 -14.29 -8.00
CA PRO A 30 -20.65 -14.79 -9.07
C PRO A 30 -20.73 -13.91 -10.34
N ARG A 31 -19.59 -13.76 -11.04
CA ARG A 31 -19.46 -13.03 -12.30
C ARG A 31 -19.88 -11.54 -12.20
N SER A 32 -19.57 -10.88 -11.09
CA SER A 32 -19.89 -9.48 -10.83
C SER A 32 -18.74 -8.51 -11.11
N VAL A 33 -17.51 -8.99 -11.24
CA VAL A 33 -16.31 -8.16 -11.36
C VAL A 33 -15.65 -8.35 -12.72
N LEU A 34 -15.44 -7.27 -13.46
CA LEU A 34 -14.60 -7.24 -14.65
C LEU A 34 -13.26 -6.58 -14.29
N VAL A 35 -12.16 -7.26 -14.56
CA VAL A 35 -10.81 -6.71 -14.38
C VAL A 35 -10.30 -6.14 -15.71
N LEU A 36 -9.82 -4.91 -15.68
CA LEU A 36 -9.04 -4.31 -16.75
C LEU A 36 -7.57 -4.25 -16.31
N GLU A 37 -6.66 -4.78 -17.11
CA GLU A 37 -5.25 -4.84 -16.72
C GLU A 37 -4.31 -4.71 -17.94
N GLU A 38 -3.10 -4.24 -17.70
CA GLU A 38 -2.04 -4.19 -18.71
C GLU A 38 -1.76 -5.56 -19.30
N PRO A 39 -1.64 -5.68 -20.63
CA PRO A 39 -1.35 -6.95 -21.32
C PRO A 39 -0.08 -7.64 -20.78
N GLU A 40 0.94 -6.84 -20.44
CA GLU A 40 2.19 -7.34 -19.87
C GLU A 40 1.96 -7.99 -18.48
N ILE A 41 1.20 -7.33 -17.61
CA ILE A 41 0.90 -7.80 -16.26
C ILE A 41 0.01 -9.04 -16.32
N ILE A 42 -0.99 -9.07 -17.22
CA ILE A 42 -1.81 -10.27 -17.44
C ILE A 42 -0.92 -11.48 -17.72
N ARG A 43 0.07 -11.32 -18.60
CA ARG A 43 1.00 -12.37 -18.99
C ARG A 43 1.95 -12.76 -17.85
N VAL A 44 2.62 -11.80 -17.23
CA VAL A 44 3.63 -12.05 -16.19
C VAL A 44 3.01 -12.68 -14.94
N ARG A 45 1.82 -12.23 -14.54
CA ARG A 45 1.10 -12.76 -13.38
C ARG A 45 0.20 -13.95 -13.71
N ARG A 46 0.13 -14.36 -14.99
CA ARG A 46 -0.70 -15.48 -15.47
C ARG A 46 -2.16 -15.34 -15.02
N VAL A 47 -2.69 -14.10 -15.16
CA VAL A 47 -3.99 -13.72 -14.57
C VAL A 47 -5.13 -14.59 -15.08
N HIS A 48 -5.14 -14.96 -16.37
CA HIS A 48 -6.18 -15.84 -16.94
C HIS A 48 -6.19 -17.25 -16.34
N GLU A 49 -5.03 -17.76 -15.93
CA GLU A 49 -4.93 -19.08 -15.31
C GLU A 49 -5.52 -19.09 -13.89
N ARG A 50 -5.43 -17.93 -13.22
CA ARG A 50 -5.95 -17.72 -11.86
C ARG A 50 -7.40 -17.24 -11.83
N ALA A 51 -8.01 -16.98 -13.00
CA ALA A 51 -9.38 -16.48 -13.09
C ALA A 51 -10.41 -17.42 -12.44
N ALA A 52 -10.16 -18.74 -12.47
CA ALA A 52 -11.03 -19.73 -11.86
C ALA A 52 -10.98 -19.75 -10.32
N ASP A 53 -10.00 -19.09 -9.71
CA ASP A 53 -9.85 -19.00 -8.25
C ASP A 53 -10.93 -18.09 -7.62
N PHE A 54 -11.61 -17.25 -8.43
CA PHE A 54 -12.55 -16.22 -7.95
C PHE A 54 -13.91 -16.35 -8.62
N ALA A 55 -14.93 -16.71 -7.85
CA ALA A 55 -16.29 -16.85 -8.35
C ALA A 55 -16.89 -15.50 -8.82
N CYS A 56 -16.54 -14.40 -8.16
CA CYS A 56 -17.00 -13.05 -8.50
C CYS A 56 -16.45 -12.56 -9.85
N LEU A 57 -15.37 -13.13 -10.37
CA LEU A 57 -14.73 -12.66 -11.61
C LEU A 57 -15.55 -13.00 -12.84
N ALA A 58 -16.03 -11.99 -13.58
CA ALA A 58 -16.74 -12.13 -14.86
C ALA A 58 -15.76 -12.30 -16.03
N GLY A 59 -14.59 -11.68 -15.96
CA GLY A 59 -13.56 -11.75 -16.99
C GLY A 59 -12.41 -10.79 -16.73
N VAL A 60 -11.38 -10.91 -17.58
CA VAL A 60 -10.21 -10.05 -17.60
C VAL A 60 -10.02 -9.54 -19.02
N LEU A 61 -9.95 -8.22 -19.20
CA LEU A 61 -9.71 -7.59 -20.49
C LEU A 61 -8.40 -6.78 -20.47
N PRO A 62 -7.62 -6.84 -21.55
CA PRO A 62 -6.44 -6.02 -21.69
C PRO A 62 -6.80 -4.55 -21.88
N ALA A 63 -6.17 -3.67 -21.09
CA ALA A 63 -6.31 -2.22 -21.22
C ALA A 63 -5.05 -1.52 -20.68
N ALA A 64 -4.74 -0.32 -21.21
CA ALA A 64 -3.63 0.50 -20.74
C ALA A 64 -4.01 1.21 -19.44
N THR A 65 -4.10 0.45 -18.35
CA THR A 65 -4.56 0.95 -17.04
C THR A 65 -3.50 1.75 -16.30
N GLN A 66 -2.25 1.67 -16.73
CA GLN A 66 -1.10 2.35 -16.10
C GLN A 66 -0.57 3.52 -16.93
N ASP A 67 -1.12 3.77 -18.11
CA ASP A 67 -0.83 4.97 -18.90
C ASP A 67 -1.69 6.13 -18.39
N GLU A 68 -1.13 6.93 -17.47
CA GLU A 68 -1.84 8.04 -16.84
C GLU A 68 -2.21 9.15 -17.82
N ASP A 69 -1.39 9.40 -18.83
CA ASP A 69 -1.66 10.40 -19.89
C ASP A 69 -2.71 9.90 -20.88
N GLY A 70 -2.68 8.60 -21.19
CA GLY A 70 -3.63 7.92 -22.06
C GLY A 70 -4.94 7.46 -21.38
N ALA A 71 -5.12 7.71 -20.09
CA ALA A 71 -6.28 7.21 -19.33
C ALA A 71 -7.62 7.69 -19.89
N VAL A 72 -7.73 8.96 -20.32
CA VAL A 72 -8.97 9.51 -20.90
C VAL A 72 -9.32 8.86 -22.25
N PRO A 73 -8.42 8.81 -23.25
CA PRO A 73 -8.72 8.10 -24.50
C PRO A 73 -8.93 6.59 -24.29
N MET A 74 -8.26 5.97 -23.34
CA MET A 74 -8.51 4.57 -22.98
C MET A 74 -9.94 4.39 -22.47
N ALA A 75 -10.39 5.23 -21.54
CA ALA A 75 -11.74 5.19 -20.98
C ALA A 75 -12.83 5.43 -22.07
N ALA A 76 -12.62 6.43 -22.93
CA ALA A 76 -13.54 6.73 -24.04
C ALA A 76 -13.64 5.59 -25.06
N GLY A 77 -12.57 4.81 -25.24
CA GLY A 77 -12.54 3.64 -26.11
C GLY A 77 -13.08 2.35 -25.48
N MET A 78 -13.29 2.33 -24.15
CA MET A 78 -13.75 1.15 -23.42
C MET A 78 -15.27 1.09 -23.39
N PRO A 79 -15.91 0.06 -23.97
CA PRO A 79 -17.35 -0.11 -23.89
C PRO A 79 -17.77 -0.29 -22.42
N ARG A 80 -18.79 0.46 -22.02
CA ARG A 80 -19.37 0.34 -20.68
C ARG A 80 -20.09 -1.00 -20.53
N PRO A 81 -19.71 -1.86 -19.50
CA PRO A 81 -20.45 -3.08 -19.24
C PRO A 81 -21.92 -2.80 -18.87
N GLU A 82 -22.82 -3.66 -19.32
CA GLU A 82 -24.21 -3.58 -18.87
C GLU A 82 -24.28 -3.87 -17.38
N GLY A 83 -25.03 -3.07 -16.65
CA GLY A 83 -25.19 -3.23 -15.20
C GLY A 83 -24.05 -2.70 -14.32
N VAL A 84 -22.98 -2.10 -14.89
CA VAL A 84 -21.91 -1.52 -14.08
C VAL A 84 -22.40 -0.37 -13.21
N ARG A 85 -22.02 -0.43 -11.92
CA ARG A 85 -22.41 0.56 -10.90
C ARG A 85 -21.23 1.18 -10.16
N ALA A 86 -20.04 0.56 -10.21
CA ALA A 86 -18.85 1.07 -9.55
C ALA A 86 -17.61 0.77 -10.36
N VAL A 87 -16.64 1.69 -10.31
CA VAL A 87 -15.27 1.48 -10.80
C VAL A 87 -14.33 1.66 -9.62
N ILE A 88 -13.44 0.69 -9.40
CA ILE A 88 -12.48 0.72 -8.30
C ILE A 88 -11.05 0.51 -8.81
N PRO A 89 -10.04 1.14 -8.20
CA PRO A 89 -8.66 0.77 -8.43
C PRO A 89 -8.33 -0.55 -7.72
N GLY A 90 -7.78 -1.52 -8.43
CA GLY A 90 -7.32 -2.79 -7.85
C GLY A 90 -5.90 -2.71 -7.28
N VAL A 91 -5.10 -1.80 -7.84
CA VAL A 91 -3.71 -1.53 -7.47
C VAL A 91 -3.44 -0.03 -7.55
N GLU A 92 -2.34 0.41 -6.95
CA GLU A 92 -1.90 1.81 -6.98
C GLU A 92 -1.83 2.36 -8.42
N TYR A 93 -1.32 1.57 -9.35
CA TYR A 93 -1.14 1.96 -10.76
C TYR A 93 -2.45 2.09 -11.55
N GLY A 94 -3.56 1.57 -11.03
CA GLY A 94 -4.89 1.65 -11.65
C GLY A 94 -5.73 2.87 -11.23
N VAL A 95 -5.25 3.70 -10.30
CA VAL A 95 -6.04 4.79 -9.69
C VAL A 95 -6.51 5.82 -10.72
N VAL A 96 -5.64 6.24 -11.64
CA VAL A 96 -5.99 7.23 -12.68
C VAL A 96 -6.96 6.64 -13.71
N ALA A 97 -6.72 5.39 -14.13
CA ALA A 97 -7.61 4.67 -15.04
C ALA A 97 -9.02 4.47 -14.44
N ALA A 98 -9.10 4.09 -13.16
CA ALA A 98 -10.38 3.96 -12.46
C ALA A 98 -11.16 5.28 -12.44
N ALA A 99 -10.48 6.40 -12.14
CA ALA A 99 -11.11 7.72 -12.14
C ALA A 99 -11.56 8.15 -13.54
N ALA A 100 -10.77 7.88 -14.58
CA ALA A 100 -11.13 8.18 -15.97
C ALA A 100 -12.36 7.38 -16.43
N LEU A 101 -12.40 6.08 -16.14
CA LEU A 101 -13.54 5.21 -16.45
C LEU A 101 -14.81 5.62 -15.71
N ALA A 102 -14.71 5.95 -14.41
CA ALA A 102 -15.85 6.43 -13.64
C ALA A 102 -16.42 7.73 -14.23
N ALA A 103 -15.55 8.68 -14.59
CA ALA A 103 -15.95 9.94 -15.22
C ALA A 103 -16.61 9.72 -16.60
N GLU A 104 -16.02 8.88 -17.48
CA GLU A 104 -16.57 8.56 -18.80
C GLU A 104 -17.95 7.93 -18.72
N TRP A 105 -18.16 7.08 -17.74
CA TRP A 105 -19.42 6.36 -17.58
C TRP A 105 -20.44 7.08 -16.68
N GLY A 106 -20.12 8.28 -16.19
CA GLY A 106 -21.00 9.05 -15.31
C GLY A 106 -21.28 8.36 -13.97
N LEU A 107 -20.27 7.67 -13.41
CA LEU A 107 -20.33 6.99 -12.12
C LEU A 107 -19.61 7.81 -11.04
N PRO A 108 -19.97 7.69 -9.77
CA PRO A 108 -19.20 8.24 -8.67
C PRO A 108 -17.76 7.71 -8.69
N GLY A 109 -16.78 8.56 -8.42
CA GLY A 109 -15.37 8.21 -8.42
C GLY A 109 -14.50 9.29 -7.78
N ALA A 110 -13.21 9.06 -7.75
CA ALA A 110 -12.23 9.96 -7.11
C ALA A 110 -12.17 11.37 -7.71
N GLY A 111 -12.62 11.54 -8.96
CA GLY A 111 -12.30 12.72 -9.76
C GLY A 111 -10.91 12.60 -10.40
N LEU A 112 -10.83 12.79 -11.73
CA LEU A 112 -9.56 12.60 -12.46
C LEU A 112 -8.41 13.50 -11.98
N PRO A 113 -8.62 14.79 -11.68
CA PRO A 113 -7.57 15.64 -11.11
C PRO A 113 -7.05 15.12 -9.77
N ALA A 114 -7.93 14.71 -8.86
CA ALA A 114 -7.57 14.15 -7.56
C ALA A 114 -6.78 12.84 -7.71
N ALA A 115 -7.21 11.95 -8.58
CA ALA A 115 -6.51 10.71 -8.86
C ALA A 115 -5.07 10.94 -9.32
N ARG A 116 -4.82 11.92 -10.21
CA ARG A 116 -3.47 12.28 -10.67
C ARG A 116 -2.62 12.88 -9.56
N ILE A 117 -3.18 13.75 -8.72
CA ILE A 117 -2.47 14.31 -7.56
C ILE A 117 -2.04 13.20 -6.60
N LEU A 118 -2.93 12.29 -6.27
CA LEU A 118 -2.69 11.22 -5.30
C LEU A 118 -1.72 10.14 -5.82
N ARG A 119 -1.58 10.00 -7.14
CA ARG A 119 -0.64 9.07 -7.77
C ARG A 119 0.80 9.56 -7.80
N ASP A 120 1.03 10.85 -7.61
CA ASP A 120 2.36 11.45 -7.70
C ASP A 120 2.68 12.25 -6.43
N LYS A 121 3.65 11.76 -5.67
CA LYS A 121 4.07 12.44 -4.43
C LYS A 121 4.55 13.87 -4.65
N LEU A 122 5.07 14.22 -5.84
CA LEU A 122 5.43 15.62 -6.17
C LEU A 122 4.18 16.49 -6.30
N ALA A 123 3.17 16.03 -7.05
CA ALA A 123 1.90 16.73 -7.19
C ALA A 123 1.16 16.84 -5.85
N LEU A 124 1.23 15.78 -5.02
CA LEU A 124 0.66 15.79 -3.66
C LEU A 124 1.35 16.84 -2.77
N ARG A 125 2.68 16.97 -2.86
CA ARG A 125 3.44 17.99 -2.13
C ARG A 125 3.04 19.41 -2.53
N ASP A 126 2.87 19.64 -3.83
CA ASP A 126 2.40 20.95 -4.33
C ASP A 126 0.98 21.27 -3.84
N ALA A 127 0.06 20.30 -3.92
CA ALA A 127 -1.31 20.49 -3.45
C ALA A 127 -1.39 20.73 -1.93
N ALA A 128 -0.59 20.00 -1.15
CA ALA A 128 -0.50 20.18 0.30
C ALA A 128 0.10 21.55 0.67
N ALA A 129 1.13 22.01 -0.06
CA ALA A 129 1.73 23.33 0.14
C ALA A 129 0.73 24.45 -0.16
N ALA A 130 -0.04 24.34 -1.25
CA ALA A 130 -1.05 25.32 -1.63
C ALA A 130 -2.21 25.44 -0.60
N ALA A 131 -2.39 24.42 0.24
CA ALA A 131 -3.43 24.35 1.27
C ALA A 131 -2.86 24.50 2.69
N ASP A 132 -1.60 24.92 2.84
CA ASP A 132 -0.90 25.07 4.13
C ASP A 132 -0.95 23.81 5.01
N ILE A 133 -1.00 22.63 4.40
CA ILE A 133 -0.96 21.35 5.14
C ILE A 133 0.48 21.07 5.56
N PRO A 134 0.73 20.83 6.87
CA PRO A 134 2.07 20.54 7.35
C PRO A 134 2.66 19.29 6.68
N GLN A 135 3.89 19.42 6.19
CA GLN A 135 4.63 18.39 5.47
C GLN A 135 6.14 18.62 5.59
N PRO A 136 7.01 17.65 5.29
CA PRO A 136 8.46 17.88 5.29
C PRO A 136 8.84 18.93 4.22
N ALA A 137 9.94 19.66 4.44
CA ALA A 137 10.59 20.37 3.36
C ALA A 137 11.02 19.36 2.27
N TRP A 138 10.90 19.72 0.99
CA TRP A 138 11.12 18.79 -0.11
C TRP A 138 11.61 19.48 -1.39
N ARG A 139 12.17 18.71 -2.30
CA ARG A 139 12.40 19.11 -3.70
C ARG A 139 12.46 17.90 -4.63
N THR A 140 12.21 18.12 -5.91
CA THR A 140 12.46 17.13 -6.97
C THR A 140 13.97 16.85 -7.06
N ALA A 141 14.31 15.57 -7.20
CA ALA A 141 15.69 15.12 -7.40
C ALA A 141 15.85 14.51 -8.80
N TYR A 142 16.82 14.96 -9.54
CA TYR A 142 17.17 14.46 -10.87
C TYR A 142 18.47 13.66 -10.85
N GLY A 143 19.20 13.65 -9.73
CA GLY A 143 20.44 12.93 -9.55
C GLY A 143 20.97 13.01 -8.12
N ALA A 144 22.04 12.27 -7.87
CA ALA A 144 22.72 12.24 -6.57
C ALA A 144 23.18 13.64 -6.09
N GLY A 145 23.52 14.54 -7.02
CA GLY A 145 23.91 15.92 -6.70
C GLY A 145 22.78 16.74 -6.03
N ASP A 146 21.54 16.57 -6.48
CA ASP A 146 20.37 17.25 -5.87
C ASP A 146 20.13 16.75 -4.46
N VAL A 147 20.26 15.44 -4.24
CA VAL A 147 20.12 14.81 -2.92
C VAL A 147 21.22 15.30 -1.97
N ALA A 148 22.48 15.39 -2.45
CA ALA A 148 23.60 15.89 -1.67
C ALA A 148 23.39 17.36 -1.23
N ALA A 149 22.99 18.21 -2.16
CA ALA A 149 22.72 19.62 -1.91
C ALA A 149 21.55 19.80 -0.91
N PHE A 150 20.47 19.03 -1.06
CA PHE A 150 19.35 19.09 -0.14
C PHE A 150 19.74 18.62 1.27
N ARG A 151 20.44 17.49 1.38
CA ARG A 151 20.92 16.94 2.65
C ARG A 151 21.78 17.94 3.40
N ALA A 152 22.73 18.59 2.72
CA ALA A 152 23.58 19.60 3.31
C ALA A 152 22.80 20.80 3.85
N ALA A 153 21.76 21.23 3.16
CA ALA A 153 20.92 22.35 3.56
C ALA A 153 19.94 22.03 4.72
N HIS A 154 19.67 20.75 4.99
CA HIS A 154 18.64 20.31 5.95
C HIS A 154 19.23 19.42 7.08
N GLY A 155 20.36 19.80 7.62
CA GLY A 155 20.91 19.18 8.85
C GLY A 155 21.53 17.80 8.69
N GLY A 156 21.87 17.39 7.47
CA GLY A 156 22.64 16.16 7.21
C GLY A 156 21.83 14.87 7.15
N ALA A 157 20.53 14.91 7.33
CA ALA A 157 19.63 13.75 7.18
C ALA A 157 18.48 14.05 6.21
N CYS A 158 18.12 13.07 5.37
CA CYS A 158 17.02 13.22 4.43
C CYS A 158 16.35 11.89 4.09
N VAL A 159 15.20 11.95 3.41
CA VAL A 159 14.53 10.81 2.81
C VAL A 159 14.63 10.93 1.29
N LEU A 160 15.16 9.91 0.62
CA LEU A 160 15.14 9.79 -0.83
C LEU A 160 14.08 8.76 -1.22
N LYS A 161 13.16 9.12 -2.12
CA LYS A 161 12.09 8.20 -2.54
C LYS A 161 11.62 8.43 -3.98
N PRO A 162 11.13 7.37 -4.66
CA PRO A 162 10.40 7.54 -5.91
C PRO A 162 9.06 8.26 -5.67
N ALA A 163 8.68 9.15 -6.58
CA ALA A 163 7.42 9.88 -6.48
C ALA A 163 6.18 9.01 -6.79
N ASN A 164 6.35 7.99 -7.61
CA ASN A 164 5.27 7.21 -8.21
C ASN A 164 5.43 5.69 -8.01
N ARG A 165 5.95 5.26 -6.87
CA ARG A 165 6.03 3.87 -6.42
C ARG A 165 5.28 3.68 -5.09
N GLN A 166 5.05 2.43 -4.70
CA GLN A 166 4.32 2.01 -3.50
C GLN A 166 5.15 1.06 -2.63
N ALA A 167 4.60 0.59 -1.49
CA ALA A 167 5.15 -0.45 -0.63
C ALA A 167 6.59 -0.16 -0.15
N SER A 168 6.91 1.09 0.14
CA SER A 168 8.25 1.56 0.54
C SER A 168 9.36 1.25 -0.46
N LEU A 169 9.01 0.81 -1.70
CA LEU A 169 9.97 0.44 -2.73
C LEU A 169 10.88 1.61 -3.11
N GLY A 170 12.19 1.42 -2.92
CA GLY A 170 13.21 2.42 -3.23
C GLY A 170 13.28 3.59 -2.25
N VAL A 171 12.50 3.58 -1.16
CA VAL A 171 12.57 4.59 -0.10
C VAL A 171 13.81 4.34 0.77
N GLN A 172 14.59 5.40 1.01
CA GLN A 172 15.78 5.32 1.86
C GLN A 172 15.84 6.49 2.83
N LEU A 173 16.01 6.18 4.11
CA LEU A 173 16.37 7.14 5.15
C LEU A 173 17.88 7.30 5.17
N LEU A 174 18.37 8.49 4.82
CA LEU A 174 19.80 8.78 4.68
C LEU A 174 20.27 9.65 5.84
N GLY A 175 21.36 9.21 6.48
CA GLY A 175 22.11 9.97 7.46
C GLY A 175 23.26 10.77 6.85
N PRO A 176 24.04 11.49 7.67
CA PRO A 176 25.13 12.37 7.20
C PRO A 176 26.24 11.61 6.47
N ASP A 177 26.52 10.38 6.88
CA ASP A 177 27.66 9.58 6.38
C ASP A 177 27.25 8.60 5.26
N ASP A 178 25.97 8.55 4.88
CA ASP A 178 25.51 7.64 3.84
C ASP A 178 26.03 8.03 2.46
N ASP A 179 26.43 7.03 1.68
CA ASP A 179 26.81 7.18 0.27
C ASP A 179 25.57 7.52 -0.58
N ILE A 180 25.50 8.78 -0.99
CA ILE A 180 24.37 9.29 -1.80
C ILE A 180 24.39 8.71 -3.20
N GLY A 181 25.57 8.46 -3.79
CA GLY A 181 25.65 7.88 -5.13
C GLY A 181 25.08 6.47 -5.16
N ALA A 182 25.46 5.64 -4.20
CA ALA A 182 24.90 4.29 -4.04
C ALA A 182 23.42 4.32 -3.67
N ALA A 183 22.97 5.27 -2.83
CA ALA A 183 21.56 5.44 -2.48
C ALA A 183 20.72 5.83 -3.70
N TRP A 184 21.20 6.81 -4.48
CA TRP A 184 20.55 7.20 -5.74
C TRP A 184 20.41 6.02 -6.70
N ALA A 185 21.47 5.27 -6.93
CA ALA A 185 21.47 4.12 -7.84
C ALA A 185 20.41 3.08 -7.40
N ARG A 186 20.33 2.76 -6.11
CA ARG A 186 19.32 1.83 -5.57
C ARG A 186 17.90 2.35 -5.78
N THR A 187 17.62 3.62 -5.44
CA THR A 187 16.30 4.23 -5.60
C THR A 187 15.89 4.30 -7.07
N ALA A 188 16.81 4.69 -7.95
CA ALA A 188 16.54 4.87 -9.37
C ALA A 188 16.32 3.53 -10.12
N THR A 189 16.87 2.43 -9.61
CA THR A 189 16.70 1.08 -10.19
C THR A 189 15.64 0.24 -9.50
N ALA A 190 15.03 0.77 -8.41
CA ALA A 190 13.96 0.06 -7.71
C ALA A 190 12.74 -0.13 -8.62
N ASP A 191 12.31 -1.38 -8.81
CA ASP A 191 11.24 -1.75 -9.72
C ASP A 191 10.40 -2.92 -9.19
N GLU A 192 9.16 -3.01 -9.68
CA GLU A 192 8.18 -4.06 -9.35
C GLU A 192 7.52 -4.61 -10.63
N PRO A 193 8.28 -5.34 -11.46
CA PRO A 193 7.85 -5.76 -12.80
C PRO A 193 6.64 -6.71 -12.82
N THR A 194 6.21 -7.23 -11.68
CA THR A 194 4.98 -8.02 -11.55
C THR A 194 3.74 -7.16 -11.31
N LEU A 195 3.90 -5.87 -11.06
CA LEU A 195 2.81 -4.93 -10.80
C LEU A 195 2.83 -3.72 -11.74
N ARG A 196 3.98 -3.36 -12.26
CA ARG A 196 4.21 -2.21 -13.12
C ARG A 196 4.61 -2.63 -14.53
N ALA A 197 3.87 -2.16 -15.52
CA ALA A 197 4.25 -2.35 -16.93
C ALA A 197 5.49 -1.49 -17.26
N ALA A 198 6.46 -2.06 -17.97
CA ALA A 198 7.76 -1.44 -18.21
C ALA A 198 7.70 -0.12 -18.99
N HIS A 199 6.70 0.05 -19.87
CA HIS A 199 6.53 1.22 -20.74
C HIS A 199 5.76 2.38 -20.12
N ALA A 200 5.00 2.14 -19.03
CA ALA A 200 3.90 3.02 -18.64
C ALA A 200 4.32 4.21 -17.77
N ILE A 201 5.35 4.08 -16.91
CA ILE A 201 5.56 5.06 -15.84
C ILE A 201 7.03 5.44 -15.73
N PRO A 202 7.44 6.64 -16.20
CA PRO A 202 8.80 7.12 -16.04
C PRO A 202 9.16 7.31 -14.57
N GLY A 203 10.42 7.06 -14.21
CA GLY A 203 10.93 7.29 -12.87
C GLY A 203 10.95 8.79 -12.53
N ARG A 204 10.32 9.16 -11.43
CA ARG A 204 10.35 10.51 -10.84
C ARG A 204 10.74 10.38 -9.38
N TYR A 205 11.54 11.30 -8.88
CA TYR A 205 12.14 11.17 -7.55
C TYR A 205 12.07 12.48 -6.79
N LEU A 206 11.99 12.37 -5.46
CA LEU A 206 12.07 13.52 -4.57
C LEU A 206 12.98 13.21 -3.38
N VAL A 207 13.54 14.27 -2.83
CA VAL A 207 14.27 14.26 -1.56
C VAL A 207 13.52 15.13 -0.57
N GLU A 208 13.38 14.65 0.67
CA GLU A 208 12.62 15.29 1.73
C GLU A 208 13.42 15.39 3.02
N GLN A 209 13.07 16.36 3.84
CA GLN A 209 13.52 16.42 5.22
C GLN A 209 13.07 15.16 5.97
N ARG A 210 13.96 14.55 6.71
CA ARG A 210 13.61 13.43 7.58
C ARG A 210 12.86 13.97 8.80
N LEU A 211 11.58 13.64 8.88
CA LEU A 211 10.77 13.87 10.08
C LEU A 211 10.97 12.72 11.06
N THR A 212 10.73 12.99 12.33
CA THR A 212 10.75 11.99 13.41
C THR A 212 9.50 12.12 14.26
N GLY A 213 8.95 10.99 14.67
CA GLY A 213 7.73 10.89 15.47
C GLY A 213 7.00 9.57 15.23
N PRO A 214 5.96 9.29 16.01
CA PRO A 214 5.06 8.17 15.73
C PRO A 214 4.44 8.29 14.34
N GLU A 215 4.34 7.17 13.63
CA GLU A 215 3.65 7.10 12.35
C GLU A 215 2.23 6.58 12.52
N VAL A 216 1.29 7.21 11.83
CA VAL A 216 -0.11 6.79 11.77
C VAL A 216 -0.62 6.87 10.35
N SER A 217 -1.67 6.13 10.05
CA SER A 217 -2.46 6.37 8.84
C SER A 217 -3.90 6.71 9.20
N VAL A 218 -4.56 7.41 8.28
CA VAL A 218 -5.98 7.78 8.38
C VAL A 218 -6.69 7.21 7.17
N GLU A 219 -7.59 6.27 7.39
CA GLU A 219 -8.48 5.72 6.38
C GLU A 219 -9.80 6.48 6.42
N THR A 220 -10.17 7.03 5.28
CA THR A 220 -11.32 7.92 5.20
C THR A 220 -12.21 7.54 4.04
N LEU A 221 -13.49 7.25 4.31
CA LEU A 221 -14.51 7.19 3.26
C LEU A 221 -15.02 8.60 2.95
N VAL A 222 -15.04 8.94 1.68
CA VAL A 222 -15.43 10.26 1.17
C VAL A 222 -16.63 10.14 0.26
N ARG A 223 -17.62 11.03 0.45
CA ARG A 223 -18.78 11.21 -0.41
C ARG A 223 -18.95 12.67 -0.76
N GLU A 224 -18.98 13.00 -2.04
CA GLU A 224 -19.18 14.38 -2.53
C GLU A 224 -18.13 15.36 -1.94
N GLY A 225 -16.88 14.89 -1.80
CA GLY A 225 -15.82 15.70 -1.17
C GLY A 225 -15.94 15.87 0.35
N VAL A 226 -16.90 15.18 0.98
CA VAL A 226 -17.10 15.22 2.42
C VAL A 226 -16.71 13.90 3.06
N PRO A 227 -15.83 13.89 4.07
CA PRO A 227 -15.52 12.67 4.81
C PRO A 227 -16.74 12.21 5.60
N VAL A 228 -17.09 10.92 5.46
CA VAL A 228 -18.24 10.29 6.14
C VAL A 228 -17.83 9.23 7.15
N PHE A 229 -16.59 8.76 7.08
CA PHE A 229 -15.99 7.83 8.04
C PHE A 229 -14.50 8.10 8.17
N PHE A 230 -13.99 8.00 9.39
CA PHE A 230 -12.57 8.06 9.73
C PHE A 230 -12.17 6.88 10.59
N ASN A 231 -11.02 6.34 10.30
CA ASN A 231 -10.27 5.47 11.18
C ASN A 231 -8.84 6.00 11.30
N ILE A 232 -8.21 5.84 12.46
CA ILE A 232 -6.79 6.13 12.64
C ILE A 232 -6.10 4.83 13.02
N THR A 233 -5.08 4.47 12.26
CA THR A 233 -4.26 3.28 12.44
C THR A 233 -2.89 3.67 12.97
N ALA A 234 -2.45 3.08 14.08
CA ALA A 234 -1.08 3.22 14.56
C ALA A 234 -0.16 2.29 13.75
N LYS A 235 1.02 2.79 13.35
CA LYS A 235 2.02 2.06 12.56
C LYS A 235 3.26 1.78 13.41
N SER A 236 3.83 0.59 13.27
CA SER A 236 5.15 0.24 13.78
C SER A 236 6.08 0.06 12.57
N VAL A 237 7.20 0.77 12.55
CA VAL A 237 8.12 0.81 11.41
C VAL A 237 9.49 0.27 11.82
N GLN A 238 10.14 -0.46 10.92
CA GLN A 238 11.48 -0.99 11.11
C GLN A 238 12.49 0.15 11.27
N PRO A 239 13.34 0.11 12.32
CA PRO A 239 14.42 1.08 12.44
C PRO A 239 15.50 0.85 11.37
N GLY A 240 16.19 1.91 10.95
CA GLY A 240 17.29 1.84 10.01
C GLY A 240 17.03 2.53 8.69
N ARG A 241 17.64 2.05 7.61
CA ARG A 241 17.63 2.68 6.29
C ARG A 241 16.31 2.53 5.56
N HIS A 242 15.67 1.39 5.68
CA HIS A 242 14.44 1.03 4.97
C HIS A 242 13.26 1.08 5.96
N PRO A 243 12.36 2.07 5.85
CA PRO A 243 11.22 2.23 6.74
C PRO A 243 10.08 1.28 6.32
N VAL A 244 10.28 -0.02 6.58
CA VAL A 244 9.25 -1.03 6.29
C VAL A 244 8.37 -1.24 7.51
N GLU A 245 7.06 -1.32 7.31
CA GLU A 245 6.10 -1.52 8.37
C GLU A 245 6.25 -2.92 8.99
N LEU A 246 6.34 -2.95 10.31
CA LEU A 246 6.38 -4.16 11.14
C LEU A 246 5.03 -4.50 11.77
N GLY A 247 4.07 -3.60 11.69
CA GLY A 247 2.72 -3.87 12.16
C GLY A 247 1.83 -2.64 12.25
N HIS A 248 0.54 -2.92 12.44
CA HIS A 248 -0.51 -1.91 12.56
C HIS A 248 -1.45 -2.24 13.71
N VAL A 249 -2.10 -1.23 14.29
CA VAL A 249 -3.12 -1.36 15.33
C VAL A 249 -4.29 -0.43 15.03
N VAL A 250 -5.49 -0.96 15.10
CA VAL A 250 -6.76 -0.24 14.90
C VAL A 250 -7.65 -0.46 16.12
N PRO A 251 -8.20 0.61 16.71
CA PRO A 251 -7.86 2.00 16.49
C PRO A 251 -6.51 2.38 17.10
N ALA A 252 -5.89 3.45 16.62
CA ALA A 252 -4.74 4.04 17.27
C ALA A 252 -5.15 4.61 18.65
N ASP A 253 -4.32 4.35 19.68
CA ASP A 253 -4.48 4.95 20.99
C ASP A 253 -3.78 6.31 21.02
N LEU A 254 -4.54 7.37 20.77
CA LEU A 254 -4.05 8.74 20.67
C LEU A 254 -4.83 9.71 21.56
N PRO A 255 -4.19 10.79 22.03
CA PRO A 255 -4.92 11.89 22.69
C PRO A 255 -6.02 12.44 21.77
N PRO A 256 -7.22 12.77 22.29
CA PRO A 256 -8.32 13.29 21.47
C PRO A 256 -7.93 14.47 20.57
N GLN A 257 -7.11 15.40 21.09
CA GLN A 257 -6.65 16.57 20.33
C GLN A 257 -5.80 16.19 19.11
N THR A 258 -5.01 15.10 19.21
CA THR A 258 -4.23 14.58 18.06
C THR A 258 -5.15 13.96 17.02
N GLY A 259 -6.19 13.23 17.45
CA GLY A 259 -7.23 12.72 16.58
C GLY A 259 -7.96 13.83 15.83
N ASP A 260 -8.37 14.89 16.53
CA ASP A 260 -9.03 16.06 15.94
C ASP A 260 -8.12 16.77 14.92
N ALA A 261 -6.82 16.89 15.21
CA ALA A 261 -5.84 17.48 14.29
C ALA A 261 -5.68 16.63 13.01
N LEU A 262 -5.64 15.30 13.12
CA LEU A 262 -5.60 14.39 11.97
C LEU A 262 -6.87 14.47 11.12
N HIS A 263 -8.05 14.53 11.76
CA HIS A 263 -9.32 14.73 11.06
C HIS A 263 -9.36 16.07 10.29
N ALA A 264 -8.88 17.13 10.91
CA ALA A 264 -8.79 18.46 10.26
C ALA A 264 -7.80 18.46 9.08
N ALA A 265 -6.61 17.86 9.27
CA ALA A 265 -5.59 17.75 8.23
C ALA A 265 -6.08 16.92 7.04
N MET A 266 -6.72 15.77 7.30
CA MET A 266 -7.29 14.93 6.25
C MET A 266 -8.45 15.62 5.51
N SER A 267 -9.32 16.34 6.23
CA SER A 267 -10.39 17.13 5.61
C SER A 267 -9.85 18.26 4.72
N SER A 268 -8.74 18.90 5.12
CA SER A 268 -8.05 19.88 4.31
C SER A 268 -7.43 19.26 3.06
N LEU A 269 -6.86 18.05 3.18
CA LEU A 269 -6.28 17.31 2.06
C LEU A 269 -7.34 16.88 1.03
N ILE A 270 -8.51 16.43 1.48
CA ILE A 270 -9.66 16.11 0.61
C ILE A 270 -10.02 17.32 -0.23
N LYS A 271 -10.15 18.50 0.39
CA LYS A 271 -10.46 19.76 -0.31
C LYS A 271 -9.34 20.16 -1.26
N ALA A 272 -8.07 20.06 -0.83
CA ALA A 272 -6.91 20.45 -1.64
C ALA A 272 -6.75 19.61 -2.90
N THR A 273 -7.06 18.31 -2.81
CA THR A 273 -6.99 17.39 -3.93
C THR A 273 -8.25 17.41 -4.80
N GLY A 274 -9.38 17.84 -4.25
CA GLY A 274 -10.69 17.74 -4.91
C GLY A 274 -11.20 16.31 -5.01
N PHE A 275 -10.81 15.42 -4.07
CA PHE A 275 -11.28 14.04 -4.06
C PHE A 275 -12.77 13.94 -3.72
N GLU A 276 -13.56 13.28 -4.58
CA GLU A 276 -15.02 13.31 -4.49
C GLU A 276 -15.62 12.06 -3.84
N TYR A 277 -15.30 10.86 -4.35
CA TYR A 277 -15.89 9.60 -3.86
C TYR A 277 -14.84 8.49 -3.77
N GLY A 278 -14.92 7.69 -2.72
CA GLY A 278 -14.11 6.50 -2.51
C GLY A 278 -13.45 6.46 -1.15
N ILE A 279 -12.31 5.80 -1.09
CA ILE A 279 -11.50 5.68 0.11
C ILE A 279 -10.14 6.36 -0.10
N LEU A 280 -9.69 7.07 0.92
CA LEU A 280 -8.33 7.62 1.02
C LEU A 280 -7.59 6.89 2.14
N HIS A 281 -6.31 6.61 1.89
CA HIS A 281 -5.34 6.15 2.88
C HIS A 281 -4.25 7.20 2.98
N GLY A 282 -4.30 8.04 4.02
CA GLY A 282 -3.35 9.12 4.26
C GLY A 282 -2.36 8.76 5.35
N GLU A 283 -1.06 8.90 5.11
CA GLU A 283 0.02 8.59 6.06
C GLU A 283 0.60 9.87 6.66
N TRP A 284 0.83 9.84 7.97
CA TRP A 284 1.24 10.99 8.76
C TRP A 284 2.32 10.64 9.76
N ILE A 285 3.29 11.54 9.95
CA ILE A 285 4.20 11.51 11.10
C ILE A 285 3.72 12.55 12.10
N LEU A 286 3.56 12.14 13.35
CA LEU A 286 3.20 13.02 14.47
C LEU A 286 4.48 13.67 15.03
N VAL A 287 4.85 14.83 14.50
CA VAL A 287 5.99 15.60 15.01
C VAL A 287 5.69 16.03 16.44
N ASP A 288 6.69 15.91 17.33
CA ASP A 288 6.54 16.09 18.77
C ASP A 288 5.43 15.22 19.40
N GLY A 289 5.08 14.14 18.73
CA GLY A 289 4.07 13.17 19.18
C GLY A 289 2.62 13.60 18.95
N VAL A 290 2.35 14.80 18.44
CA VAL A 290 0.99 15.36 18.36
C VAL A 290 0.67 16.11 17.07
N SER A 291 1.65 16.68 16.38
CA SER A 291 1.44 17.52 15.19
C SER A 291 1.51 16.69 13.91
N PRO A 292 0.41 16.47 13.17
CA PRO A 292 0.41 15.63 11.97
C PRO A 292 1.11 16.35 10.80
N HIS A 293 2.10 15.68 10.20
CA HIS A 293 2.78 16.07 8.98
C HIS A 293 2.57 15.03 7.91
N LEU A 294 2.12 15.44 6.74
CA LEU A 294 1.77 14.56 5.62
C LEU A 294 3.01 13.83 5.07
N VAL A 295 2.95 12.51 5.02
CA VAL A 295 3.95 11.62 4.38
C VAL A 295 3.54 11.29 2.96
N GLU A 296 2.33 10.72 2.80
CA GLU A 296 1.70 10.44 1.51
C GLU A 296 0.19 10.23 1.66
N CYS A 297 -0.52 10.18 0.54
CA CYS A 297 -1.93 9.80 0.52
C CYS A 297 -2.24 9.06 -0.78
N ALA A 298 -2.88 7.91 -0.66
CA ALA A 298 -3.32 7.09 -1.78
C ALA A 298 -4.84 7.20 -1.98
N GLY A 299 -5.28 7.29 -3.23
CA GLY A 299 -6.71 7.29 -3.63
C GLY A 299 -7.27 5.88 -3.81
N ARG A 300 -6.96 4.99 -2.87
CA ARG A 300 -7.39 3.58 -2.84
C ARG A 300 -7.43 3.05 -1.42
N GLY A 301 -7.99 1.85 -1.25
CA GLY A 301 -7.92 1.14 0.02
C GLY A 301 -6.49 0.94 0.51
N PRO A 302 -6.31 0.84 1.84
CA PRO A 302 -5.01 0.60 2.45
C PRO A 302 -4.45 -0.78 2.04
N GLY A 303 -3.14 -0.94 2.19
CA GLY A 303 -2.48 -2.23 2.14
C GLY A 303 -2.41 -2.90 3.51
N ASP A 304 -1.59 -3.95 3.60
CA ASP A 304 -1.19 -4.57 4.87
C ASP A 304 -2.34 -5.08 5.73
N SER A 305 -3.48 -5.43 5.11
CA SER A 305 -4.71 -5.88 5.78
C SER A 305 -5.27 -4.85 6.80
N ILE A 306 -4.98 -3.57 6.62
CA ILE A 306 -5.53 -2.51 7.48
C ILE A 306 -7.06 -2.46 7.36
N ASP A 307 -7.62 -2.71 6.18
CA ASP A 307 -9.06 -2.88 5.94
C ASP A 307 -9.65 -3.99 6.80
N THR A 308 -9.00 -5.16 6.85
CA THR A 308 -9.37 -6.27 7.75
C THR A 308 -9.33 -5.85 9.22
N LEU A 309 -8.31 -5.09 9.64
CA LEU A 309 -8.26 -4.58 11.01
C LEU A 309 -9.41 -3.61 11.32
N ILE A 310 -9.76 -2.75 10.34
CA ILE A 310 -10.90 -1.83 10.47
C ILE A 310 -12.21 -2.62 10.56
N ASP A 311 -12.40 -3.63 9.74
CA ASP A 311 -13.58 -4.49 9.74
C ASP A 311 -13.73 -5.23 11.08
N LEU A 312 -12.63 -5.75 11.62
CA LEU A 312 -12.61 -6.40 12.94
C LEU A 312 -12.90 -5.42 14.08
N ALA A 313 -12.35 -4.21 14.01
CA ALA A 313 -12.51 -3.22 15.06
C ALA A 313 -13.89 -2.56 15.06
N HIS A 314 -14.40 -2.18 13.89
CA HIS A 314 -15.65 -1.43 13.74
C HIS A 314 -16.87 -2.30 13.43
N GLY A 315 -16.66 -3.54 13.02
CA GLY A 315 -17.70 -4.44 12.53
C GLY A 315 -18.18 -4.10 11.10
N GLY A 316 -18.54 -5.13 10.35
CA GLY A 316 -18.93 -5.02 8.93
C GLY A 316 -17.74 -4.96 7.99
N SER A 317 -17.92 -4.49 6.76
CA SER A 317 -16.88 -4.42 5.73
C SER A 317 -16.67 -2.99 5.23
N LEU A 318 -15.44 -2.51 5.28
CA LEU A 318 -15.02 -1.22 4.72
C LEU A 318 -15.18 -1.20 3.20
N LEU A 319 -14.85 -2.34 2.56
CA LEU A 319 -14.98 -2.52 1.11
C LEU A 319 -16.47 -2.47 0.68
N GLU A 320 -17.37 -3.13 1.40
CA GLU A 320 -18.82 -3.06 1.14
C GLU A 320 -19.33 -1.62 1.26
N ARG A 321 -18.91 -0.91 2.30
CA ARG A 321 -19.26 0.51 2.51
C ARG A 321 -18.76 1.39 1.38
N MET A 322 -17.54 1.18 0.92
CA MET A 322 -16.99 1.89 -0.23
C MET A 322 -17.78 1.59 -1.51
N LEU A 323 -18.12 0.33 -1.78
CA LEU A 323 -18.94 -0.03 -2.94
C LEU A 323 -20.32 0.60 -2.88
N THR A 324 -20.95 0.64 -1.71
CA THR A 324 -22.25 1.32 -1.49
C THR A 324 -22.16 2.80 -1.83
N LEU A 325 -21.09 3.50 -1.38
CA LEU A 325 -20.84 4.89 -1.73
C LEU A 325 -20.68 5.11 -3.24
N LEU A 326 -19.88 4.24 -3.89
CA LEU A 326 -19.63 4.32 -5.34
C LEU A 326 -20.87 3.99 -6.18
N GLN A 327 -21.88 3.37 -5.59
CA GLN A 327 -23.20 3.16 -6.21
C GLN A 327 -24.15 4.35 -6.00
N GLY A 328 -23.69 5.41 -5.34
CA GLY A 328 -24.50 6.59 -5.01
C GLY A 328 -25.39 6.42 -3.78
N GLU A 329 -25.24 5.32 -3.04
CA GLU A 329 -26.01 5.01 -1.85
C GLU A 329 -25.28 5.45 -0.57
N THR A 330 -26.00 5.50 0.56
CA THR A 330 -25.42 5.87 1.85
C THR A 330 -25.24 4.62 2.70
N PRO A 331 -23.98 4.20 3.00
CA PRO A 331 -23.75 3.04 3.84
C PRO A 331 -24.06 3.32 5.31
N ALA A 332 -24.49 2.29 6.04
CA ALA A 332 -24.52 2.34 7.49
C ALA A 332 -23.09 2.32 8.04
N LEU A 333 -22.71 3.35 8.79
CA LEU A 333 -21.38 3.48 9.36
C LEU A 333 -21.44 3.33 10.90
N PRO A 334 -20.54 2.55 11.51
CA PRO A 334 -20.42 2.50 12.95
C PRO A 334 -19.86 3.83 13.48
N GLN A 335 -20.28 4.24 14.66
CA GLN A 335 -19.80 5.49 15.27
C GLN A 335 -18.50 5.31 16.04
N ALA A 336 -18.25 4.13 16.59
CA ALA A 336 -17.06 3.83 17.37
C ALA A 336 -16.61 2.39 17.16
N PRO A 337 -15.31 2.08 17.33
CA PRO A 337 -14.84 0.70 17.32
C PRO A 337 -15.39 -0.08 18.50
N VAL A 338 -15.72 -1.36 18.28
CA VAL A 338 -16.28 -2.28 19.29
C VAL A 338 -15.20 -3.11 20.00
N ARG A 339 -13.99 -3.15 19.42
CA ARG A 339 -12.79 -3.81 19.92
C ARG A 339 -11.56 -3.21 19.25
N ALA A 340 -10.38 -3.71 19.57
CA ALA A 340 -9.17 -3.42 18.81
C ALA A 340 -8.68 -4.65 18.03
N ALA A 341 -7.98 -4.37 16.93
CA ALA A 341 -7.32 -5.37 16.09
C ALA A 341 -5.89 -4.94 15.76
N ALA A 342 -4.99 -5.90 15.64
CA ALA A 342 -3.60 -5.66 15.32
C ALA A 342 -3.07 -6.69 14.32
N ILE A 343 -2.17 -6.24 13.46
CA ILE A 343 -1.32 -7.11 12.65
C ILE A 343 0.14 -6.90 13.07
N ARG A 344 0.92 -7.98 13.11
CA ARG A 344 2.38 -7.95 13.25
C ARG A 344 3.01 -8.80 12.19
N PHE A 345 3.99 -8.23 11.50
CA PHE A 345 4.73 -8.92 10.46
C PHE A 345 5.90 -9.69 11.06
N LEU A 346 6.13 -10.88 10.51
CA LEU A 346 7.28 -11.69 10.87
C LEU A 346 8.56 -11.04 10.35
N THR A 347 9.62 -11.18 11.11
CA THR A 347 11.00 -10.90 10.68
C THR A 347 11.81 -12.18 10.76
N ALA A 348 12.70 -12.41 9.83
CA ALA A 348 13.60 -13.56 9.83
C ALA A 348 14.95 -13.18 9.24
N PRO A 349 16.04 -13.88 9.61
CA PRO A 349 17.31 -13.73 8.93
C PRO A 349 17.18 -14.03 7.43
N HIS A 350 17.90 -13.33 6.58
CA HIS A 350 17.96 -13.66 5.14
C HIS A 350 18.71 -14.97 4.93
N GLY A 351 18.30 -15.72 3.91
CA GLY A 351 18.96 -16.98 3.57
C GLY A 351 17.97 -18.10 3.23
N ARG A 352 18.50 -19.29 2.97
CA ARG A 352 17.69 -20.47 2.66
C ARG A 352 17.02 -21.00 3.93
N VAL A 353 15.71 -21.15 3.91
CA VAL A 353 14.92 -21.63 5.06
C VAL A 353 15.23 -23.09 5.34
N ARG A 354 15.65 -23.38 6.56
CA ARG A 354 15.84 -24.72 7.09
C ARG A 354 14.56 -25.30 7.65
N ASP A 355 13.85 -24.49 8.43
CA ASP A 355 12.64 -24.92 9.12
C ASP A 355 11.78 -23.74 9.51
N VAL A 356 10.46 -23.97 9.64
CA VAL A 356 9.47 -23.05 10.17
C VAL A 356 8.71 -23.78 11.27
N THR A 357 8.76 -23.26 12.47
CA THR A 357 8.15 -23.90 13.65
C THR A 357 7.28 -22.93 14.43
N GLY A 358 6.40 -23.46 15.27
CA GLY A 358 5.59 -22.68 16.22
C GLY A 358 4.33 -22.04 15.65
N THR A 359 4.01 -22.24 14.37
CA THR A 359 2.80 -21.67 13.73
C THR A 359 1.50 -22.17 14.37
N GLU A 360 1.40 -23.46 14.66
CA GLU A 360 0.22 -24.04 15.33
C GLU A 360 0.06 -23.46 16.73
N ARG A 361 1.14 -23.41 17.53
CA ARG A 361 1.13 -22.82 18.85
C ARG A 361 0.75 -21.33 18.83
N ALA A 362 1.20 -20.58 17.85
CA ALA A 362 0.82 -19.19 17.66
C ALA A 362 -0.67 -19.05 17.36
N ALA A 363 -1.22 -19.91 16.51
CA ALA A 363 -2.64 -19.92 16.14
C ALA A 363 -3.58 -20.31 17.30
N GLU A 364 -3.09 -21.06 18.27
CA GLU A 364 -3.86 -21.48 19.47
C GLU A 364 -3.92 -20.38 20.56
N LEU A 365 -3.15 -19.30 20.44
CA LEU A 365 -3.18 -18.22 21.42
C LEU A 365 -4.52 -17.49 21.41
N PRO A 366 -5.15 -17.27 22.58
CA PRO A 366 -6.41 -16.53 22.65
C PRO A 366 -6.29 -15.12 22.03
N GLY A 367 -7.25 -14.78 21.17
CA GLY A 367 -7.28 -13.50 20.46
C GLY A 367 -6.56 -13.52 19.09
N VAL A 368 -5.78 -14.54 18.76
CA VAL A 368 -5.20 -14.72 17.42
C VAL A 368 -6.28 -15.21 16.47
N LEU A 369 -6.40 -14.57 15.31
CA LEU A 369 -7.37 -14.87 14.27
C LEU A 369 -6.74 -15.47 13.01
N GLU A 370 -5.53 -15.03 12.70
CA GLU A 370 -4.80 -15.50 11.52
C GLU A 370 -3.31 -15.61 11.82
N VAL A 371 -2.70 -16.68 11.33
CA VAL A 371 -1.25 -16.86 11.26
C VAL A 371 -0.91 -17.25 9.84
N ARG A 372 -0.16 -16.40 9.16
CA ARG A 372 0.29 -16.65 7.80
C ARG A 372 1.81 -16.59 7.71
N VAL A 373 2.41 -17.64 7.21
CA VAL A 373 3.83 -17.71 6.88
C VAL A 373 3.97 -17.90 5.37
N ALA A 374 4.60 -16.97 4.70
CA ALA A 374 4.75 -16.94 3.24
C ALA A 374 5.98 -17.72 2.76
N VAL A 375 6.84 -18.19 3.67
CA VAL A 375 8.05 -18.94 3.37
C VAL A 375 7.92 -20.38 3.87
N ALA A 376 8.52 -21.32 3.15
CA ALA A 376 8.52 -22.72 3.50
C ALA A 376 9.97 -23.25 3.53
N LYS A 377 10.15 -24.44 4.11
CA LYS A 377 11.42 -25.16 4.05
C LYS A 377 11.96 -25.22 2.62
N ASP A 378 13.24 -25.01 2.48
CA ASP A 378 13.98 -24.91 1.22
C ASP A 378 13.69 -23.66 0.37
N GLY A 379 12.73 -22.83 0.76
CA GLY A 379 12.53 -21.49 0.21
C GLY A 379 13.65 -20.52 0.61
N ASN A 380 13.52 -19.26 0.18
CA ASN A 380 14.47 -18.20 0.51
C ASN A 380 13.77 -17.04 1.22
N VAL A 381 14.40 -16.49 2.26
CA VAL A 381 14.03 -15.22 2.89
C VAL A 381 14.97 -14.15 2.34
N ALA A 382 14.40 -13.11 1.74
CA ALA A 382 15.15 -11.94 1.33
C ALA A 382 15.44 -11.01 2.53
N ALA A 383 16.42 -10.13 2.39
CA ALA A 383 16.58 -9.01 3.32
C ALA A 383 15.38 -8.05 3.15
N VAL A 384 14.71 -7.69 4.24
CA VAL A 384 13.50 -6.86 4.19
C VAL A 384 13.89 -5.41 3.90
N THR A 385 13.68 -4.98 2.67
CA THR A 385 13.91 -3.61 2.17
C THR A 385 12.65 -2.93 1.66
N ASN A 386 11.57 -3.68 1.52
CA ASN A 386 10.22 -3.22 1.16
C ASN A 386 9.17 -4.18 1.72
N SER A 387 7.90 -3.81 1.65
CA SER A 387 6.80 -4.56 2.27
C SER A 387 6.54 -5.94 1.65
N TRP A 388 6.98 -6.20 0.42
CA TRP A 388 6.81 -7.49 -0.26
C TRP A 388 7.73 -8.60 0.25
N GLU A 389 8.81 -8.23 0.94
CA GLU A 389 9.85 -9.16 1.42
C GLU A 389 9.58 -9.69 2.83
N ARG A 390 8.50 -9.28 3.46
CA ARG A 390 8.12 -9.78 4.79
C ARG A 390 7.69 -11.24 4.71
N PRO A 391 8.23 -12.12 5.57
CA PRO A 391 8.02 -13.57 5.46
C PRO A 391 6.66 -14.05 5.98
N GLY A 392 5.81 -13.17 6.49
CA GLY A 392 4.48 -13.52 7.00
C GLY A 392 3.95 -12.53 8.02
N HIS A 393 2.80 -12.84 8.59
CA HIS A 393 2.14 -11.99 9.61
C HIS A 393 1.23 -12.80 10.54
N VAL A 394 0.83 -12.14 11.62
CA VAL A 394 -0.20 -12.58 12.55
C VAL A 394 -1.23 -11.47 12.70
N VAL A 395 -2.52 -11.81 12.66
CA VAL A 395 -3.64 -10.92 13.00
C VAL A 395 -4.24 -11.35 14.32
N ALA A 396 -4.43 -10.39 15.23
CA ALA A 396 -5.04 -10.64 16.54
C ALA A 396 -6.02 -9.53 16.92
N THR A 397 -6.91 -9.83 17.87
CA THR A 397 -7.85 -8.87 18.48
C THR A 397 -7.69 -8.81 19.98
N GLY A 398 -8.14 -7.70 20.56
CA GLY A 398 -8.18 -7.47 22.00
C GLY A 398 -9.26 -6.46 22.38
N ALA A 399 -9.54 -6.30 23.66
CA ALA A 399 -10.46 -5.28 24.14
C ALA A 399 -9.88 -3.86 24.00
N THR A 400 -8.55 -3.74 24.02
CA THR A 400 -7.80 -2.49 23.87
C THR A 400 -6.74 -2.62 22.77
N ALA A 401 -6.27 -1.48 22.24
CA ALA A 401 -5.17 -1.41 21.27
C ALA A 401 -3.90 -2.11 21.80
N GLN A 402 -3.57 -1.90 23.08
CA GLN A 402 -2.44 -2.53 23.72
C GLN A 402 -2.60 -4.07 23.78
N GLU A 403 -3.75 -4.57 24.20
CA GLU A 403 -4.01 -6.01 24.29
C GLU A 403 -3.93 -6.71 22.94
N ALA A 404 -4.50 -6.10 21.88
CA ALA A 404 -4.41 -6.62 20.52
C ALA A 404 -2.96 -6.67 20.05
N ALA A 405 -2.19 -5.59 20.25
CA ALA A 405 -0.78 -5.50 19.89
C ALA A 405 0.07 -6.55 20.60
N GLU A 406 -0.04 -6.65 21.93
CA GLU A 406 0.69 -7.63 22.73
C GLU A 406 0.35 -9.08 22.36
N THR A 407 -0.92 -9.35 22.02
CA THR A 407 -1.34 -10.68 21.55
C THR A 407 -0.68 -11.03 20.23
N ALA A 408 -0.68 -10.12 19.25
CA ALA A 408 -0.01 -10.33 17.98
C ALA A 408 1.52 -10.50 18.14
N GLU A 409 2.15 -9.72 19.03
CA GLU A 409 3.58 -9.81 19.33
C GLU A 409 3.95 -11.15 19.97
N ARG A 410 3.18 -11.62 20.97
CA ARG A 410 3.38 -12.95 21.55
C ARG A 410 3.25 -14.06 20.52
N ALA A 411 2.30 -13.95 19.61
CA ALA A 411 2.11 -14.95 18.56
C ALA A 411 3.27 -14.93 17.55
N VAL A 412 3.74 -13.77 17.11
CA VAL A 412 4.94 -13.66 16.28
C VAL A 412 6.16 -14.24 16.98
N ALA A 413 6.37 -13.95 18.26
CA ALA A 413 7.48 -14.48 19.04
C ALA A 413 7.43 -16.02 19.23
N ALA A 414 6.26 -16.63 19.08
CA ALA A 414 6.12 -18.09 19.11
C ALA A 414 6.57 -18.78 17.82
N ILE A 415 6.70 -18.04 16.71
CA ILE A 415 7.06 -18.54 15.37
C ILE A 415 8.56 -18.36 15.17
N ALA A 416 9.25 -19.41 14.76
CA ALA A 416 10.66 -19.37 14.41
C ALA A 416 10.86 -19.79 12.94
N VAL A 417 11.50 -18.90 12.18
CA VAL A 417 12.01 -19.19 10.82
C VAL A 417 13.54 -19.31 10.95
N THR A 418 14.05 -20.51 10.79
CA THR A 418 15.50 -20.76 10.84
C THR A 418 16.05 -20.87 9.41
N VAL A 419 17.21 -20.26 9.17
CA VAL A 419 17.89 -20.30 7.88
C VAL A 419 19.16 -21.15 7.97
N ALA A 420 19.64 -21.65 6.82
CA ALA A 420 20.93 -22.29 6.76
C ALA A 420 22.03 -21.24 7.00
N ASP A 421 23.05 -21.59 7.80
CA ASP A 421 24.24 -20.76 7.92
C ASP A 421 24.84 -20.61 6.51
N ASP A 422 25.12 -19.41 6.08
CA ASP A 422 25.93 -19.20 4.89
C ASP A 422 27.29 -19.87 5.16
N VAL A 423 27.57 -20.96 4.48
CA VAL A 423 28.93 -21.50 4.42
C VAL A 423 29.74 -20.44 3.68
N GLN A 424 30.38 -19.55 4.43
CA GLN A 424 31.38 -18.63 3.89
C GLN A 424 32.34 -19.50 3.09
N GLY A 425 32.47 -19.17 1.79
CA GLY A 425 33.25 -19.94 0.84
C GLY A 425 34.61 -20.30 1.42
N ALA A 426 34.86 -21.58 1.51
CA ALA A 426 36.17 -22.10 1.75
C ALA A 426 37.10 -21.50 0.69
N THR A 427 37.88 -20.52 1.07
CA THR A 427 39.04 -20.11 0.30
C THR A 427 39.94 -21.33 0.22
N ASP A 428 39.92 -21.95 -0.92
CA ASP A 428 40.90 -22.97 -1.30
C ASP A 428 42.30 -22.34 -1.30
N ALA A 429 42.95 -22.44 -0.17
CA ALA A 429 44.38 -22.17 -0.05
C ALA A 429 45.09 -23.37 -0.67
N GLY A 430 45.11 -23.39 -2.00
CA GLY A 430 45.99 -24.27 -2.76
C GLY A 430 47.45 -23.93 -2.46
N THR A 431 48.05 -24.62 -1.52
CA THR A 431 49.48 -24.77 -1.39
C THR A 431 49.99 -25.45 -2.65
N GLY A 432 50.50 -24.66 -3.58
CA GLY A 432 51.37 -25.12 -4.67
C GLY A 432 52.80 -25.08 -4.20
N ASP A 433 53.29 -26.24 -3.75
CA ASP A 433 54.71 -26.44 -3.53
C ASP A 433 55.34 -27.04 -4.81
N GLY A 434 56.50 -26.51 -5.20
CA GLY A 434 57.64 -27.23 -5.63
C GLY A 434 57.93 -27.49 -7.09
N ALA A 435 59.06 -26.90 -7.44
CA ALA A 435 60.19 -27.48 -8.20
C ALA A 435 60.07 -27.75 -9.72
N GLU A 436 60.90 -27.11 -10.39
CA GLU A 436 61.90 -27.18 -11.44
C GLU A 436 61.75 -26.25 -12.61
#